data_ee36d4b17e268b8a94f4e3cd5582a699
#
_entry.id   ee36d4b17e268b8a94f4e3cd5582a699
#
_cell.length_a   1.000
_cell.length_b   1.000
_cell.length_c   1.000
_cell.angle_alpha   90.00
_cell.angle_beta   90.00
_cell.angle_gamma   90.00
#
_symmetry.space_group_name_H-M   'P 1'
#
loop_
_entity.id
_entity.type
_entity.pdbx_description
1 polymer ?
#
loop_
_entity_poly.entity_id
_entity_poly.type
_entity_poly.pdbx_seq_one_letter_code
_entity_poly.pdbx_strand_id
1 'polypeptide(L)'
;MTRTLWAVSDLHVRAPGNMDLVREHIRPASPSDWLIVAGDIAEDLPSIERTLGLLQSRFAQVIYTPGNHELYSRTSDRLHGRAKYEAVIAAAQRLGVLTPEDPFPLFAGHTVVPLFTLYDHSWRDSSMTPTDALAAARDKGIVLIDDLAIAPYEDIVLWCRERLRYSVRRLAAVKEPTILVNHWPLVREAMSNVRHPEIG
;
A
#
# COMPACT_ATOMS: atom_id res chain seq x y z
N MET A 1 6.99 20.17 22.66
CA MET A 1 7.59 19.93 21.32
C MET A 1 6.46 19.55 20.37
N THR A 2 6.44 20.13 19.18
CA THR A 2 5.43 19.81 18.16
C THR A 2 5.75 18.43 17.58
N ARG A 3 4.79 17.50 17.59
CA ARG A 3 4.95 16.19 16.95
C ARG A 3 4.65 16.29 15.46
N THR A 4 5.41 15.61 14.63
CA THR A 4 5.26 15.59 13.17
C THR A 4 4.74 14.24 12.71
N LEU A 5 3.88 14.24 11.70
CA LEU A 5 3.48 13.06 10.95
C LEU A 5 4.29 13.03 9.64
N TRP A 6 5.23 12.10 9.58
CA TRP A 6 6.06 11.86 8.41
C TRP A 6 5.40 10.85 7.50
N ALA A 7 5.74 10.84 6.22
CA ALA A 7 5.28 9.84 5.28
C ALA A 7 6.42 9.41 4.33
N VAL A 8 6.47 8.11 4.05
CA VAL A 8 7.36 7.50 3.05
C VAL A 8 6.61 6.41 2.30
N SER A 9 7.03 6.11 1.07
CA SER A 9 6.57 4.97 0.28
C SER A 9 7.72 4.39 -0.54
N ASP A 10 7.48 3.28 -1.23
CA ASP A 10 8.37 2.71 -2.25
C ASP A 10 9.80 2.49 -1.75
N LEU A 11 9.92 1.92 -0.56
CA LEU A 11 11.23 1.69 0.07
C LEU A 11 12.06 0.65 -0.68
N HIS A 12 11.42 -0.36 -1.26
CA HIS A 12 12.06 -1.43 -2.03
C HIS A 12 13.38 -1.88 -1.42
N VAL A 13 13.37 -2.23 -0.12
CA VAL A 13 14.58 -2.47 0.68
C VAL A 13 15.45 -3.63 0.19
N ARG A 14 14.98 -4.41 -0.76
CA ARG A 14 15.75 -5.44 -1.43
C ARG A 14 16.60 -4.92 -2.58
N ALA A 15 16.33 -3.73 -3.08
CA ALA A 15 17.20 -3.07 -4.03
C ALA A 15 18.52 -2.69 -3.34
N PRO A 16 19.67 -2.82 -4.06
CA PRO A 16 20.97 -2.52 -3.47
C PRO A 16 21.05 -1.11 -2.88
N GLY A 17 21.46 -1.00 -1.62
CA GLY A 17 21.62 0.26 -0.90
C GLY A 17 20.35 0.82 -0.25
N ASN A 18 19.14 0.42 -0.66
CA ASN A 18 17.91 1.00 -0.14
C ASN A 18 17.71 0.75 1.37
N MET A 19 18.06 -0.45 1.86
CA MET A 19 17.98 -0.72 3.29
C MET A 19 18.94 0.16 4.11
N ASP A 20 20.07 0.53 3.56
CA ASP A 20 21.01 1.42 4.24
C ASP A 20 20.48 2.86 4.24
N LEU A 21 19.85 3.31 3.16
CA LEU A 21 19.12 4.60 3.15
C LEU A 21 18.03 4.65 4.23
N VAL A 22 17.26 3.57 4.39
CA VAL A 22 16.25 3.48 5.47
C VAL A 22 16.91 3.58 6.84
N ARG A 23 18.02 2.87 7.05
CA ARG A 23 18.75 2.88 8.33
C ARG A 23 19.35 4.24 8.65
N GLU A 24 19.85 4.94 7.67
CA GLU A 24 20.59 6.19 7.88
C GLU A 24 19.68 7.41 7.92
N HIS A 25 18.66 7.46 7.06
CA HIS A 25 17.91 8.69 6.80
C HIS A 25 16.47 8.71 7.35
N ILE A 26 15.81 7.55 7.50
CA ILE A 26 14.45 7.56 8.04
C ILE A 26 14.49 7.56 9.57
N ARG A 27 14.46 8.76 10.13
CA ARG A 27 14.56 9.03 11.56
C ARG A 27 13.57 10.11 11.98
N PRO A 28 12.99 10.01 13.19
CA PRO A 28 12.17 11.09 13.73
C PRO A 28 13.05 12.28 14.10
N ALA A 29 12.50 13.48 14.00
CA ALA A 29 13.10 14.70 14.56
C ALA A 29 12.78 14.86 16.06
N SER A 30 11.70 14.20 16.53
CA SER A 30 11.26 14.16 17.92
C SER A 30 10.81 12.75 18.31
N PRO A 31 11.03 12.30 19.56
CA PRO A 31 10.53 11.01 20.04
C PRO A 31 9.01 10.84 19.96
N SER A 32 8.25 11.93 19.78
CA SER A 32 6.79 11.91 19.64
C SER A 32 6.31 11.86 18.19
N ASP A 33 7.22 11.84 17.22
CA ASP A 33 6.87 11.83 15.78
C ASP A 33 6.28 10.48 15.37
N TRP A 34 5.36 10.55 14.41
CA TRP A 34 4.71 9.39 13.78
C TRP A 34 5.19 9.23 12.36
N LEU A 35 5.11 8.01 11.84
CA LEU A 35 5.47 7.68 10.46
C LEU A 35 4.35 6.93 9.76
N ILE A 36 4.00 7.39 8.57
CA ILE A 36 3.21 6.64 7.60
C ILE A 36 4.18 5.93 6.64
N VAL A 37 3.97 4.63 6.44
CA VAL A 37 4.65 3.84 5.40
C VAL A 37 3.57 3.41 4.41
N ALA A 38 3.57 4.02 3.24
CA ALA A 38 2.52 3.88 2.23
C ALA A 38 2.88 2.85 1.14
N GLY A 39 3.28 1.66 1.57
CA GLY A 39 3.47 0.48 0.70
C GLY A 39 4.84 0.34 0.05
N ASP A 40 5.00 -0.80 -0.60
CA ASP A 40 6.17 -1.20 -1.38
C ASP A 40 7.48 -1.21 -0.57
N ILE A 41 7.42 -1.87 0.59
CA ILE A 41 8.61 -2.13 1.40
C ILE A 41 9.47 -3.22 0.74
N ALA A 42 8.88 -4.37 0.46
CA ALA A 42 9.54 -5.53 -0.15
C ALA A 42 8.53 -6.61 -0.57
N GLU A 43 9.00 -7.61 -1.35
CA GLU A 43 8.21 -8.75 -1.77
C GLU A 43 8.17 -9.89 -0.72
N ASP A 44 9.14 -9.94 0.19
CA ASP A 44 9.24 -11.03 1.18
C ASP A 44 8.92 -10.57 2.61
N LEU A 45 8.21 -11.41 3.34
CA LEU A 45 7.76 -11.14 4.70
C LEU A 45 8.91 -10.84 5.68
N PRO A 46 10.06 -11.56 5.66
CA PRO A 46 11.17 -11.23 6.57
C PRO A 46 11.75 -9.84 6.37
N SER A 47 11.81 -9.34 5.14
CA SER A 47 12.29 -7.98 4.85
C SER A 47 11.29 -6.93 5.30
N ILE A 48 9.98 -7.17 5.12
CA ILE A 48 8.89 -6.32 5.60
C ILE A 48 8.94 -6.23 7.13
N GLU A 49 8.97 -7.36 7.83
CA GLU A 49 9.02 -7.42 9.30
C GLU A 49 10.24 -6.68 9.86
N ARG A 50 11.43 -6.92 9.30
CA ARG A 50 12.67 -6.26 9.74
C ARG A 50 12.59 -4.75 9.56
N THR A 51 12.03 -4.28 8.45
CA THR A 51 11.93 -2.85 8.15
C THR A 51 10.90 -2.18 9.04
N LEU A 52 9.70 -2.75 9.17
CA LEU A 52 8.66 -2.23 10.07
C LEU A 52 9.13 -2.23 11.53
N GLY A 53 9.80 -3.29 11.98
CA GLY A 53 10.36 -3.37 13.35
C GLY A 53 11.41 -2.29 13.61
N LEU A 54 12.29 -2.02 12.64
CA LEU A 54 13.26 -0.93 12.74
C LEU A 54 12.55 0.43 12.81
N LEU A 55 11.56 0.68 11.98
CA LEU A 55 10.84 1.96 11.96
C LEU A 55 10.01 2.14 13.25
N GLN A 56 9.30 1.09 13.69
CA GLN A 56 8.52 1.12 14.94
C GLN A 56 9.40 1.36 16.17
N SER A 57 10.64 0.88 16.17
CA SER A 57 11.57 1.14 17.28
C SER A 57 12.05 2.60 17.37
N ARG A 58 11.82 3.40 16.34
CA ARG A 58 12.28 4.79 16.23
C ARG A 58 11.18 5.83 16.43
N PHE A 59 10.01 5.56 15.87
CA PHE A 59 8.87 6.47 15.89
C PHE A 59 7.90 6.11 17.02
N ALA A 60 7.19 7.09 17.55
CA ALA A 60 6.18 6.87 18.57
C ALA A 60 5.04 5.97 18.07
N GLN A 61 4.73 6.05 16.78
CA GLN A 61 3.76 5.19 16.10
C GLN A 61 4.12 5.09 14.62
N VAL A 62 4.03 3.89 14.09
CA VAL A 62 4.07 3.63 12.64
C VAL A 62 2.67 3.22 12.18
N ILE A 63 2.23 3.79 11.06
CA ILE A 63 1.00 3.44 10.35
C ILE A 63 1.41 2.91 8.98
N TYR A 64 0.94 1.74 8.62
CA TYR A 64 1.35 1.05 7.41
C TYR A 64 0.16 0.65 6.56
N THR A 65 0.26 0.84 5.26
CA THR A 65 -0.62 0.23 4.27
C THR A 65 0.22 -0.52 3.25
N PRO A 66 -0.11 -1.78 2.89
CA PRO A 66 0.60 -2.51 1.86
C PRO A 66 0.42 -1.90 0.47
N GLY A 67 1.45 -2.05 -0.38
CA GLY A 67 1.36 -1.82 -1.82
C GLY A 67 1.21 -3.13 -2.60
N ASN A 68 1.48 -3.08 -3.90
CA ASN A 68 1.42 -4.27 -4.75
C ASN A 68 2.62 -5.21 -4.54
N HIS A 69 3.81 -4.68 -4.29
CA HIS A 69 5.01 -5.50 -4.09
C HIS A 69 4.88 -6.42 -2.87
N GLU A 70 4.18 -6.02 -1.83
CA GLU A 70 3.88 -6.90 -0.70
C GLU A 70 3.08 -8.15 -1.09
N LEU A 71 2.36 -8.11 -2.21
CA LEU A 71 1.56 -9.23 -2.71
C LEU A 71 2.32 -10.10 -3.72
N TYR A 72 3.45 -9.63 -4.26
CA TYR A 72 4.23 -10.37 -5.24
C TYR A 72 4.69 -11.70 -4.68
N SER A 73 4.35 -12.78 -5.38
CA SER A 73 4.64 -14.14 -4.97
C SER A 73 5.24 -14.93 -6.14
N ARG A 74 6.19 -15.79 -5.83
CA ARG A 74 6.71 -16.78 -6.78
C ARG A 74 5.85 -18.03 -6.71
N THR A 75 5.83 -18.82 -7.77
CA THR A 75 5.09 -20.11 -7.79
C THR A 75 5.50 -21.06 -6.66
N SER A 76 6.75 -20.94 -6.17
CA SER A 76 7.27 -21.73 -5.04
C SER A 76 6.87 -21.21 -3.66
N ASP A 77 6.29 -19.99 -3.57
CA ASP A 77 5.95 -19.41 -2.29
C ASP A 77 4.73 -20.11 -1.70
N ARG A 78 4.69 -20.19 -0.37
CA ARG A 78 3.57 -20.85 0.34
C ARG A 78 2.35 -19.95 0.49
N LEU A 79 2.54 -18.64 0.42
CA LEU A 79 1.50 -17.63 0.64
C LEU A 79 1.30 -16.83 -0.63
N HIS A 80 0.05 -16.71 -1.03
CA HIS A 80 -0.39 -15.97 -2.20
C HIS A 80 -1.64 -15.16 -1.90
N GLY A 81 -1.86 -14.08 -2.65
CA GLY A 81 -3.09 -13.30 -2.62
C GLY A 81 -3.51 -12.89 -1.21
N ARG A 82 -4.73 -13.21 -0.82
CA ARG A 82 -5.30 -12.83 0.49
C ARG A 82 -4.51 -13.42 1.65
N ALA A 83 -4.08 -14.66 1.56
CA ALA A 83 -3.30 -15.30 2.63
C ALA A 83 -1.96 -14.57 2.84
N LYS A 84 -1.34 -14.07 1.77
CA LYS A 84 -0.13 -13.24 1.88
C LYS A 84 -0.44 -11.88 2.49
N TYR A 85 -1.50 -11.22 2.05
CA TYR A 85 -1.97 -9.98 2.66
C TYR A 85 -2.19 -10.14 4.17
N GLU A 86 -2.95 -11.16 4.57
CA GLU A 86 -3.24 -11.46 5.98
C GLU A 86 -1.96 -11.69 6.79
N ALA A 87 -0.98 -12.40 6.22
CA ALA A 87 0.31 -12.64 6.87
C ALA A 87 1.12 -11.33 7.06
N VAL A 88 1.10 -10.44 6.07
CA VAL A 88 1.75 -9.13 6.14
C VAL A 88 1.09 -8.26 7.22
N ILE A 89 -0.25 -8.21 7.25
CA ILE A 89 -1.01 -7.48 8.27
C ILE A 89 -0.71 -8.03 9.67
N ALA A 90 -0.78 -9.35 9.84
CA ALA A 90 -0.50 -9.99 11.13
C ALA A 90 0.95 -9.73 11.60
N ALA A 91 1.91 -9.69 10.68
CA ALA A 91 3.29 -9.37 10.98
C ALA A 91 3.44 -7.91 11.47
N ALA A 92 2.81 -6.95 10.80
CA ALA A 92 2.80 -5.55 11.19
C ALA A 92 2.16 -5.35 12.58
N GLN A 93 1.01 -5.98 12.82
CA GLN A 93 0.30 -5.92 14.10
C GLN A 93 1.10 -6.48 15.27
N ARG A 94 1.83 -7.59 15.09
CA ARG A 94 2.74 -8.13 16.12
C ARG A 94 3.83 -7.15 16.55
N LEU A 95 4.20 -6.24 15.67
CA LEU A 95 5.19 -5.20 15.93
C LEU A 95 4.58 -3.91 16.53
N GLY A 96 3.26 -3.85 16.73
CA GLY A 96 2.56 -2.65 17.19
C GLY A 96 2.35 -1.59 16.10
N VAL A 97 2.54 -1.96 14.83
CA VAL A 97 2.29 -1.10 13.66
C VAL A 97 0.80 -1.14 13.33
N LEU A 98 0.18 0.03 13.15
CA LEU A 98 -1.24 0.13 12.77
C LEU A 98 -1.41 -0.09 11.27
N THR A 99 -2.46 -0.82 10.91
CA THR A 99 -2.73 -1.29 9.55
C THR A 99 -4.15 -0.91 9.10
N PRO A 100 -4.55 -1.16 7.85
CA PRO A 100 -5.93 -0.99 7.41
C PRO A 100 -6.97 -1.79 8.20
N GLU A 101 -6.57 -2.79 8.97
CA GLU A 101 -7.48 -3.63 9.76
C GLU A 101 -7.64 -3.15 11.21
N ASP A 102 -6.80 -2.21 11.65
CA ASP A 102 -6.81 -1.68 13.01
C ASP A 102 -7.75 -0.47 13.16
N PRO A 103 -8.15 -0.09 14.39
CA PRO A 103 -8.82 1.18 14.63
C PRO A 103 -8.02 2.36 14.08
N PHE A 104 -8.69 3.32 13.47
CA PHE A 104 -8.03 4.49 12.91
C PHE A 104 -7.53 5.42 14.01
N PRO A 105 -6.24 5.76 14.05
CA PRO A 105 -5.68 6.63 15.07
C PRO A 105 -5.98 8.10 14.82
N LEU A 106 -6.00 8.88 15.89
CA LEU A 106 -6.15 10.33 15.85
C LEU A 106 -4.79 11.02 15.99
N PHE A 107 -4.42 11.82 15.02
CA PHE A 107 -3.21 12.65 15.04
C PHE A 107 -3.57 14.13 14.89
N ALA A 108 -3.30 14.93 15.92
CA ALA A 108 -3.51 16.39 15.92
C ALA A 108 -4.93 16.81 15.42
N GLY A 109 -5.97 16.10 15.86
CA GLY A 109 -7.35 16.40 15.49
C GLY A 109 -7.80 15.83 14.12
N HIS A 110 -6.95 15.07 13.45
CA HIS A 110 -7.27 14.39 12.19
C HIS A 110 -7.25 12.88 12.37
N THR A 111 -8.25 12.19 11.86
CA THR A 111 -8.22 10.73 11.78
C THR A 111 -7.30 10.29 10.65
N VAL A 112 -6.25 9.52 10.97
CA VAL A 112 -5.37 8.93 9.95
C VAL A 112 -5.94 7.57 9.55
N VAL A 113 -6.27 7.42 8.29
CA VAL A 113 -6.98 6.25 7.77
C VAL A 113 -6.12 5.51 6.76
N PRO A 114 -5.36 4.50 7.20
CA PRO A 114 -4.73 3.58 6.28
C PRO A 114 -5.80 2.75 5.57
N LEU A 115 -5.73 2.73 4.25
CA LEU A 115 -6.58 1.96 3.38
C LEU A 115 -5.73 0.92 2.64
N PHE A 116 -6.36 -0.15 2.25
CA PHE A 116 -5.80 -1.06 1.27
C PHE A 116 -6.82 -1.25 0.16
N THR A 117 -6.49 -0.72 -0.99
CA THR A 117 -7.19 -0.98 -2.25
C THR A 117 -6.17 -1.49 -3.26
N LEU A 118 -6.67 -2.01 -4.35
CA LEU A 118 -5.91 -2.36 -5.54
C LEU A 118 -6.37 -1.43 -6.67
N TYR A 119 -6.16 -1.82 -7.90
CA TYR A 119 -6.66 -1.11 -9.08
C TYR A 119 -7.81 -1.89 -9.71
N ASP A 120 -8.69 -1.22 -10.43
CA ASP A 120 -9.84 -1.80 -11.08
C ASP A 120 -10.01 -1.38 -12.55
N HIS A 121 -8.99 -0.72 -13.09
CA HIS A 121 -8.97 -0.16 -14.44
C HIS A 121 -10.13 0.82 -14.73
N SER A 122 -10.69 1.44 -13.69
CA SER A 122 -11.81 2.37 -13.85
C SER A 122 -11.40 3.68 -14.53
N TRP A 123 -10.12 4.00 -14.55
CA TRP A 123 -9.59 5.23 -15.14
C TRP A 123 -9.13 5.09 -16.59
N ARG A 124 -9.26 3.90 -17.17
CA ARG A 124 -9.03 3.70 -18.59
C ARG A 124 -9.92 4.61 -19.45
N ASP A 125 -9.68 4.64 -20.75
CA ASP A 125 -10.59 5.28 -21.70
C ASP A 125 -12.01 4.69 -21.56
N SER A 126 -12.99 5.56 -21.30
CA SER A 126 -14.38 5.17 -21.06
C SER A 126 -15.07 4.54 -22.29
N SER A 127 -14.50 4.74 -23.49
CA SER A 127 -14.99 4.10 -24.72
C SER A 127 -14.59 2.63 -24.85
N MET A 128 -13.68 2.14 -24.01
CA MET A 128 -13.17 0.77 -24.05
C MET A 128 -13.70 -0.06 -22.87
N THR A 129 -13.96 -1.32 -23.10
CA THR A 129 -14.15 -2.27 -22.00
C THR A 129 -12.80 -2.54 -21.30
N PRO A 130 -12.76 -3.00 -20.03
CA PRO A 130 -11.51 -3.40 -19.38
C PRO A 130 -10.71 -4.43 -20.20
N THR A 131 -11.40 -5.39 -20.81
CA THR A 131 -10.78 -6.43 -21.63
C THR A 131 -10.11 -5.84 -22.88
N ASP A 132 -10.79 -4.93 -23.58
CA ASP A 132 -10.25 -4.29 -24.78
C ASP A 132 -9.08 -3.38 -24.45
N ALA A 133 -9.15 -2.65 -23.33
CA ALA A 133 -8.07 -1.79 -22.85
C ALA A 133 -6.81 -2.60 -22.52
N LEU A 134 -6.96 -3.72 -21.83
CA LEU A 134 -5.86 -4.64 -21.53
C LEU A 134 -5.28 -5.29 -22.79
N ALA A 135 -6.12 -5.65 -23.76
CA ALA A 135 -5.67 -6.15 -25.05
C ALA A 135 -4.85 -5.09 -25.81
N ALA A 136 -5.37 -3.87 -25.91
CA ALA A 136 -4.68 -2.76 -26.56
C ALA A 136 -3.33 -2.41 -25.87
N ALA A 137 -3.26 -2.52 -24.54
CA ALA A 137 -2.02 -2.34 -23.81
C ALA A 137 -0.98 -3.43 -24.17
N ARG A 138 -1.41 -4.69 -24.20
CA ARG A 138 -0.55 -5.83 -24.60
C ARG A 138 -0.05 -5.70 -26.03
N ASP A 139 -0.91 -5.26 -26.97
CA ASP A 139 -0.52 -5.02 -28.37
C ASP A 139 0.54 -3.92 -28.51
N LYS A 140 0.60 -2.99 -27.55
CA LYS A 140 1.66 -1.97 -27.42
C LYS A 140 2.90 -2.47 -26.68
N GLY A 141 2.95 -3.74 -26.29
CA GLY A 141 4.05 -4.33 -25.52
C GLY A 141 4.08 -3.97 -24.05
N ILE A 142 2.98 -3.44 -23.49
CA ILE A 142 2.84 -3.14 -22.07
C ILE A 142 2.56 -4.44 -21.33
N VAL A 143 3.42 -4.78 -20.38
CA VAL A 143 3.26 -5.94 -19.49
C VAL A 143 2.87 -5.45 -18.10
N LEU A 144 1.69 -5.86 -17.64
CA LEU A 144 1.26 -5.65 -16.27
C LEU A 144 1.93 -6.70 -15.39
N ILE A 145 3.02 -6.30 -14.73
CA ILE A 145 3.79 -7.21 -13.86
C ILE A 145 2.91 -7.71 -12.71
N ASP A 146 2.02 -6.89 -12.20
CA ASP A 146 1.09 -7.25 -11.12
C ASP A 146 0.22 -8.45 -11.47
N ASP A 147 -0.27 -8.52 -12.71
CA ASP A 147 -1.09 -9.65 -13.18
C ASP A 147 -0.33 -10.99 -13.11
N LEU A 148 1.00 -10.94 -13.26
CA LEU A 148 1.87 -12.11 -13.20
C LEU A 148 2.37 -12.39 -11.78
N ALA A 149 2.72 -11.35 -11.04
CA ALA A 149 3.41 -11.46 -9.76
C ALA A 149 2.45 -11.66 -8.57
N ILE A 150 1.19 -11.22 -8.70
CA ILE A 150 0.13 -11.43 -7.69
C ILE A 150 -0.61 -12.76 -7.93
N ALA A 151 -0.38 -13.41 -9.08
CA ALA A 151 -0.96 -14.72 -9.38
C ALA A 151 -0.47 -15.83 -8.41
N PRO A 152 -1.25 -16.87 -8.14
CA PRO A 152 -2.61 -17.09 -8.65
C PRO A 152 -3.62 -16.28 -7.84
N TYR A 153 -4.25 -15.34 -8.46
CA TYR A 153 -5.32 -14.59 -7.87
C TYR A 153 -6.54 -14.65 -8.79
N GLU A 154 -7.68 -14.95 -8.22
CA GLU A 154 -8.89 -15.20 -9.00
C GLU A 154 -9.34 -13.97 -9.77
N ASP A 155 -9.38 -12.80 -9.10
CA ASP A 155 -9.84 -11.54 -9.69
C ASP A 155 -9.41 -10.35 -8.84
N ILE A 156 -8.36 -9.64 -9.27
CA ILE A 156 -7.84 -8.44 -8.58
C ILE A 156 -8.91 -7.34 -8.54
N VAL A 157 -9.69 -7.19 -9.61
CA VAL A 157 -10.76 -6.18 -9.70
C VAL A 157 -11.87 -6.48 -8.68
N LEU A 158 -12.24 -7.75 -8.53
CA LEU A 158 -13.22 -8.15 -7.51
C LEU A 158 -12.70 -7.85 -6.11
N TRP A 159 -11.46 -8.18 -5.82
CA TRP A 159 -10.84 -7.88 -4.52
C TRP A 159 -10.75 -6.38 -4.26
N CYS A 160 -10.37 -5.59 -5.26
CA CYS A 160 -10.39 -4.13 -5.18
C CYS A 160 -11.78 -3.62 -4.78
N ARG A 161 -12.85 -4.09 -5.42
CA ARG A 161 -14.23 -3.72 -5.08
C ARG A 161 -14.63 -4.11 -3.67
N GLU A 162 -14.22 -5.28 -3.19
CA GLU A 162 -14.47 -5.72 -1.81
C GLU A 162 -13.74 -4.81 -0.80
N ARG A 163 -12.48 -4.48 -1.07
CA ARG A 163 -11.68 -3.59 -0.24
C ARG A 163 -12.24 -2.17 -0.24
N LEU A 164 -12.70 -1.68 -1.37
CA LEU A 164 -13.38 -0.39 -1.45
C LEU A 164 -14.64 -0.36 -0.59
N ARG A 165 -15.51 -1.37 -0.69
CA ARG A 165 -16.71 -1.48 0.15
C ARG A 165 -16.36 -1.55 1.64
N TYR A 166 -15.33 -2.29 2.00
CA TYR A 166 -14.82 -2.37 3.37
C TYR A 166 -14.39 -0.99 3.87
N SER A 167 -13.59 -0.28 3.09
CA SER A 167 -13.08 1.05 3.41
C SER A 167 -14.20 2.07 3.57
N VAL A 168 -15.17 2.10 2.65
CA VAL A 168 -16.33 3.00 2.71
C VAL A 168 -17.16 2.78 3.99
N ARG A 169 -17.42 1.52 4.36
CA ARG A 169 -18.16 1.22 5.61
C ARG A 169 -17.42 1.74 6.85
N ARG A 170 -16.10 1.60 6.90
CA ARG A 170 -15.32 2.08 8.04
C ARG A 170 -15.23 3.60 8.09
N LEU A 171 -15.08 4.25 6.94
CA LEU A 171 -15.06 5.70 6.80
C LEU A 171 -16.38 6.36 7.20
N ALA A 172 -17.51 5.69 7.00
CA ALA A 172 -18.82 6.23 7.36
C ALA A 172 -18.98 6.56 8.87
N ALA A 173 -18.15 5.96 9.73
CA ALA A 173 -18.13 6.22 11.16
C ALA A 173 -17.17 7.36 11.58
N VAL A 174 -16.32 7.84 10.67
CA VAL A 174 -15.33 8.90 10.94
C VAL A 174 -16.01 10.26 10.83
N LYS A 175 -15.81 11.11 11.83
CA LYS A 175 -16.40 12.46 11.89
C LYS A 175 -15.38 13.59 11.81
N GLU A 176 -14.14 13.28 12.16
CA GLU A 176 -13.04 14.24 12.17
C GLU A 176 -12.49 14.47 10.76
N PRO A 177 -11.80 15.58 10.53
CA PRO A 177 -11.00 15.75 9.32
C PRO A 177 -10.07 14.54 9.12
N THR A 178 -9.95 14.05 7.88
CA THR A 178 -9.37 12.75 7.61
C THR A 178 -8.16 12.86 6.70
N ILE A 179 -7.08 12.13 7.05
CA ILE A 179 -5.92 11.90 6.21
C ILE A 179 -6.04 10.47 5.66
N LEU A 180 -6.39 10.34 4.39
CA LEU A 180 -6.44 9.04 3.72
C LEU A 180 -5.04 8.63 3.30
N VAL A 181 -4.66 7.40 3.61
CA VAL A 181 -3.38 6.79 3.22
C VAL A 181 -3.67 5.55 2.40
N ASN A 182 -3.21 5.53 1.17
CA ASN A 182 -3.31 4.37 0.28
C ASN A 182 -2.08 4.35 -0.63
N HIS A 183 -1.62 3.17 -1.02
CA HIS A 183 -0.52 3.06 -1.97
C HIS A 183 -0.96 3.46 -3.38
N TRP A 184 -2.10 2.94 -3.82
CA TRP A 184 -2.69 3.33 -5.10
C TRP A 184 -3.40 4.69 -5.00
N PRO A 185 -3.28 5.56 -6.01
CA PRO A 185 -4.00 6.83 -6.04
C PRO A 185 -5.51 6.64 -5.90
N LEU A 186 -6.15 7.45 -5.06
CA LEU A 186 -7.60 7.40 -4.81
C LEU A 186 -8.40 8.37 -5.69
N VAL A 187 -7.72 9.30 -6.34
CA VAL A 187 -8.32 10.31 -7.22
C VAL A 187 -7.47 10.47 -8.48
N ARG A 188 -8.13 10.63 -9.62
CA ARG A 188 -7.45 10.72 -10.93
C ARG A 188 -6.53 11.94 -11.04
N GLU A 189 -6.89 13.01 -10.37
CA GLU A 189 -6.12 14.26 -10.35
C GLU A 189 -4.73 14.10 -9.70
N ALA A 190 -4.56 13.10 -8.86
CA ALA A 190 -3.23 12.77 -8.28
C ALA A 190 -2.30 12.09 -9.29
N MET A 191 -2.81 11.66 -10.45
CA MET A 191 -2.06 10.96 -11.48
C MET A 191 -1.60 11.90 -12.58
N SER A 192 -0.75 12.88 -12.28
CA SER A 192 -0.25 13.84 -13.27
C SER A 192 0.64 13.24 -14.38
N ASN A 193 1.10 11.99 -14.21
CA ASN A 193 2.07 11.32 -15.10
C ASN A 193 1.66 9.89 -15.48
N VAL A 194 0.42 9.68 -15.90
CA VAL A 194 0.00 8.37 -16.40
C VAL A 194 0.75 8.04 -17.69
N ARG A 195 1.72 7.14 -17.62
CA ARG A 195 2.48 6.70 -18.81
C ARG A 195 1.65 5.81 -19.74
N HIS A 196 0.64 5.17 -19.21
CA HIS A 196 -0.18 4.16 -19.91
C HIS A 196 -1.67 4.40 -19.61
N PRO A 197 -2.28 5.44 -20.23
CA PRO A 197 -3.68 5.81 -20.00
C PRO A 197 -4.69 4.73 -20.43
N GLU A 198 -4.23 3.72 -21.20
CA GLU A 198 -5.04 2.60 -21.65
C GLU A 198 -5.52 1.71 -20.50
N ILE A 199 -4.72 1.61 -19.44
CA ILE A 199 -4.93 0.69 -18.31
C ILE A 199 -5.13 1.38 -16.96
N GLY A 200 -5.21 2.71 -16.96
CA GLY A 200 -5.36 3.56 -15.77
C GLY A 200 -6.54 3.25 -14.85
#